data_63fdd783ec77cc8de2ddbaf14588e8c7
#
_entry.id   63fdd783ec77cc8de2ddbaf14588e8c7
#
_cell.length_a   1.000
_cell.length_b   1.000
_cell.length_c   1.000
_cell.angle_alpha   90.00
_cell.angle_beta   90.00
_cell.angle_gamma   90.00
#
_symmetry.space_group_name_H-M   'P 1'
#
loop_
_entity.id
_entity.type
_entity.pdbx_description
1 polymer ?
#
loop_
_entity_poly.entity_id
_entity_poly.type
_entity_poly.pdbx_seq_one_letter_code
_entity_poly.pdbx_strand_id
1 'polypeptide(L)'
;MKIKRFIKTAFVFLTGNVLSKIISFLLLPIYTEKIDPAQFGNYDVAFTFINLIAPIAFFQIWDGMYRISFDYKNNDEKHGIISYCFAVSFIGLVIYAVLFPIINCFFKIQYFVLVFIYGLLYAINYIYTYAARAFLSNKLFVFSGVLATLSTAILNIILIVGFGFGIDAIYISSIFGLLIQQGLIEIKLGVLRYFKFKHIDKKIIKEMLCFSIPLCVTTIFYWFLNGFTKIIIQNQIGDYANGLYAVANKFGGLITLIVSVVQFAWNETIYIMTSDSKETHGKNYSLCMDVMTNGVVIGLSVFILVSKLVFPILIDTSYNEALFLIPPTILGVAANALASFIATIFMAEKSNKLIMHSSIMVAILNVILGFTLTKYFGIYGAVTGLAVSFFALALIRYIKIVTSFGVKLNHKRMIINFILLSISILTFYLSKTLVIDMVILLLILLTLFFLFGKIIFKMFNSIFNK
;
A
#
# COMPACT_ATOMS: atom_id res chain seq x y z
N MET A 1 24.37 -11.51 16.44
CA MET A 1 24.76 -10.63 15.31
C MET A 1 23.69 -10.51 14.21
N LYS A 2 22.96 -11.57 13.84
CA LYS A 2 21.92 -11.53 12.79
C LYS A 2 20.70 -10.66 13.13
N ILE A 3 20.16 -10.76 14.35
CA ILE A 3 18.97 -10.00 14.82
C ILE A 3 19.23 -8.48 14.84
N LYS A 4 20.37 -8.03 15.37
CA LYS A 4 20.74 -6.60 15.41
C LYS A 4 20.86 -5.99 14.00
N ARG A 5 21.37 -6.76 13.03
CA ARG A 5 21.43 -6.38 11.61
C ARG A 5 20.03 -6.31 11.00
N PHE A 6 19.17 -7.27 11.32
CA PHE A 6 17.78 -7.31 10.86
C PHE A 6 16.99 -6.08 11.34
N ILE A 7 17.02 -5.79 12.66
CA ILE A 7 16.32 -4.62 13.23
C ILE A 7 16.82 -3.32 12.60
N LYS A 8 18.15 -3.16 12.45
CA LYS A 8 18.72 -1.97 11.80
C LYS A 8 18.27 -1.83 10.34
N THR A 9 18.24 -2.93 9.61
CA THR A 9 17.79 -2.94 8.21
C THR A 9 16.30 -2.62 8.10
N ALA A 10 15.46 -3.25 8.91
CA ALA A 10 14.03 -2.99 8.98
C ALA A 10 13.73 -1.51 9.30
N PHE A 11 14.44 -0.94 10.28
CA PHE A 11 14.33 0.47 10.64
C PHE A 11 14.70 1.41 9.48
N VAL A 12 15.79 1.12 8.75
CA VAL A 12 16.21 1.90 7.58
C VAL A 12 15.16 1.85 6.46
N PHE A 13 14.60 0.67 6.17
CA PHE A 13 13.51 0.54 5.19
C PHE A 13 12.26 1.29 5.60
N LEU A 14 11.92 1.19 6.87
CA LEU A 14 10.73 1.80 7.44
C LEU A 14 10.81 3.32 7.38
N THR A 15 11.94 3.91 7.81
CA THR A 15 12.16 5.36 7.76
C THR A 15 12.13 5.89 6.32
N GLY A 16 12.74 5.19 5.36
CA GLY A 16 12.71 5.60 3.95
C GLY A 16 11.30 5.57 3.35
N ASN A 17 10.55 4.49 3.57
CA ASN A 17 9.18 4.38 3.07
C ASN A 17 8.23 5.41 3.72
N VAL A 18 8.37 5.63 5.03
CA VAL A 18 7.58 6.63 5.77
C VAL A 18 7.87 8.02 5.21
N LEU A 19 9.14 8.39 5.06
CA LEU A 19 9.54 9.70 4.58
C LEU A 19 9.01 9.97 3.16
N SER A 20 9.16 9.01 2.24
CA SER A 20 8.65 9.13 0.87
C SER A 20 7.13 9.32 0.83
N LYS A 21 6.37 8.59 1.66
CA LYS A 21 4.90 8.74 1.72
C LYS A 21 4.47 10.09 2.34
N ILE A 22 5.19 10.57 3.36
CA ILE A 22 4.93 11.89 3.95
C ILE A 22 5.18 12.98 2.91
N ILE A 23 6.31 12.95 2.19
CA ILE A 23 6.61 13.91 1.12
C ILE A 23 5.49 13.91 0.07
N SER A 24 5.06 12.73 -0.38
CA SER A 24 3.97 12.61 -1.36
C SER A 24 2.62 13.13 -0.83
N PHE A 25 2.37 13.01 0.47
CA PHE A 25 1.16 13.55 1.09
C PHE A 25 1.23 15.09 1.22
N LEU A 26 2.40 15.63 1.54
CA LEU A 26 2.62 17.08 1.63
C LEU A 26 2.50 17.82 0.29
N LEU A 27 2.57 17.12 -0.84
CA LEU A 27 2.29 17.69 -2.17
C LEU A 27 0.78 17.79 -2.47
N LEU A 28 -0.07 17.16 -1.67
CA LEU A 28 -1.50 17.10 -1.93
C LEU A 28 -2.18 18.49 -2.00
N PRO A 29 -1.84 19.46 -1.14
CA PRO A 29 -2.37 20.82 -1.27
C PRO A 29 -2.10 21.45 -2.64
N ILE A 30 -0.87 21.30 -3.14
CA ILE A 30 -0.47 21.85 -4.45
C ILE A 30 -1.26 21.18 -5.58
N TYR A 31 -1.42 19.87 -5.51
CA TYR A 31 -2.17 19.12 -6.52
C TYR A 31 -3.66 19.52 -6.53
N THR A 32 -4.28 19.62 -5.35
CA THR A 32 -5.71 19.95 -5.29
C THR A 32 -6.01 21.40 -5.64
N GLU A 33 -5.08 22.34 -5.39
CA GLU A 33 -5.22 23.74 -5.78
C GLU A 33 -5.06 23.97 -7.29
N LYS A 34 -4.15 23.23 -7.93
CA LYS A 34 -3.72 23.54 -9.30
C LYS A 34 -4.24 22.55 -10.36
N ILE A 35 -4.73 21.39 -9.95
CA ILE A 35 -5.17 20.33 -10.86
C ILE A 35 -6.64 20.05 -10.61
N ASP A 36 -7.40 20.03 -11.70
CA ASP A 36 -8.81 19.69 -11.68
C ASP A 36 -9.06 18.25 -11.21
N PRO A 37 -10.13 17.97 -10.44
CA PRO A 37 -10.46 16.63 -9.96
C PRO A 37 -10.55 15.59 -11.07
N ALA A 38 -11.10 15.91 -12.24
CA ALA A 38 -11.21 14.95 -13.34
C ALA A 38 -9.83 14.58 -13.90
N GLN A 39 -8.92 15.54 -14.03
CA GLN A 39 -7.54 15.27 -14.45
C GLN A 39 -6.80 14.42 -13.42
N PHE A 40 -6.96 14.70 -12.12
CA PHE A 40 -6.35 13.92 -11.05
C PHE A 40 -6.92 12.50 -10.98
N GLY A 41 -8.22 12.34 -11.25
CA GLY A 41 -8.88 11.04 -11.38
C GLY A 41 -8.30 10.20 -12.53
N ASN A 42 -8.12 10.81 -13.70
CA ASN A 42 -7.50 10.17 -14.86
C ASN A 42 -6.06 9.70 -14.57
N TYR A 43 -5.27 10.55 -13.91
CA TYR A 43 -3.93 10.19 -13.45
C TYR A 43 -3.95 8.96 -12.53
N ASP A 44 -4.86 8.92 -11.56
CA ASP A 44 -4.95 7.84 -10.59
C ASP A 44 -5.36 6.51 -11.23
N VAL A 45 -6.24 6.54 -12.24
CA VAL A 45 -6.61 5.36 -13.06
C VAL A 45 -5.44 4.92 -13.93
N ALA A 46 -4.77 5.85 -14.61
CA ALA A 46 -3.61 5.53 -15.43
C ALA A 46 -2.50 4.84 -14.61
N PHE A 47 -2.22 5.35 -13.42
CA PHE A 47 -1.28 4.73 -12.48
C PHE A 47 -1.76 3.34 -12.02
N THR A 48 -3.07 3.16 -11.85
CA THR A 48 -3.66 1.86 -11.51
C THR A 48 -3.43 0.83 -12.61
N PHE A 49 -3.55 1.22 -13.88
CA PHE A 49 -3.21 0.35 -15.02
C PHE A 49 -1.72 0.03 -15.10
N ILE A 50 -0.83 1.00 -14.83
CA ILE A 50 0.62 0.74 -14.76
C ILE A 50 0.93 -0.35 -13.73
N ASN A 51 0.31 -0.28 -12.54
CA ASN A 51 0.49 -1.27 -11.48
C ASN A 51 -0.05 -2.67 -11.83
N LEU A 52 -0.94 -2.79 -12.81
CA LEU A 52 -1.40 -4.08 -13.33
C LEU A 52 -0.50 -4.58 -14.46
N ILE A 53 -0.28 -3.72 -15.46
CA ILE A 53 0.34 -4.12 -16.73
C ILE A 53 1.83 -4.39 -16.55
N ALA A 54 2.55 -3.58 -15.76
CA ALA A 54 3.98 -3.73 -15.57
C ALA A 54 4.36 -5.10 -14.97
N PRO A 55 3.78 -5.57 -13.85
CA PRO A 55 4.05 -6.92 -13.36
C PRO A 55 3.69 -8.04 -14.34
N ILE A 56 2.57 -7.90 -15.07
CA ILE A 56 2.12 -8.91 -16.04
C ILE A 56 3.09 -8.97 -17.21
N ALA A 57 3.36 -7.83 -17.85
CA ALA A 57 4.19 -7.76 -19.05
C ALA A 57 5.63 -8.24 -18.79
N PHE A 58 6.18 -7.91 -17.63
CA PHE A 58 7.51 -8.29 -17.22
C PHE A 58 7.57 -9.60 -16.40
N PHE A 59 6.46 -10.35 -16.30
CA PHE A 59 6.36 -11.61 -15.52
C PHE A 59 6.79 -11.46 -14.06
N GLN A 60 6.80 -10.23 -13.53
CA GLN A 60 7.31 -9.92 -12.19
C GLN A 60 8.71 -10.52 -11.93
N ILE A 61 9.53 -10.59 -12.98
CA ILE A 61 10.80 -11.31 -13.01
C ILE A 61 11.82 -10.83 -11.97
N TRP A 62 11.69 -9.59 -11.51
CA TRP A 62 12.52 -9.01 -10.44
C TRP A 62 12.41 -9.76 -9.11
N ASP A 63 11.27 -10.39 -8.79
CA ASP A 63 11.13 -11.20 -7.58
C ASP A 63 11.92 -12.51 -7.71
N GLY A 64 11.88 -13.17 -8.86
CA GLY A 64 12.70 -14.34 -9.17
C GLY A 64 14.19 -14.01 -9.13
N MET A 65 14.60 -12.91 -9.78
CA MET A 65 15.95 -12.39 -9.71
C MET A 65 16.40 -12.19 -8.26
N TYR A 66 15.59 -11.50 -7.47
CA TYR A 66 15.90 -11.22 -6.07
C TYR A 66 16.07 -12.51 -5.26
N ARG A 67 15.13 -13.46 -5.38
CA ARG A 67 15.18 -14.72 -4.63
C ARG A 67 16.41 -15.57 -4.99
N ILE A 68 16.66 -15.75 -6.27
CA ILE A 68 17.74 -16.61 -6.76
C ILE A 68 19.11 -15.97 -6.47
N SER A 69 19.22 -14.65 -6.46
CA SER A 69 20.47 -13.96 -6.13
C SER A 69 21.03 -14.33 -4.75
N PHE A 70 20.20 -14.82 -3.81
CA PHE A 70 20.67 -15.26 -2.49
C PHE A 70 21.30 -16.64 -2.48
N ASP A 71 21.10 -17.44 -3.52
CA ASP A 71 21.72 -18.75 -3.64
C ASP A 71 23.20 -18.64 -4.09
N TYR A 72 23.59 -17.45 -4.56
CA TYR A 72 24.94 -17.14 -5.01
C TYR A 72 25.63 -16.15 -4.07
N LYS A 73 26.92 -16.42 -3.78
CA LYS A 73 27.72 -15.59 -2.86
C LYS A 73 28.59 -14.57 -3.58
N ASN A 74 29.03 -14.91 -4.82
CA ASN A 74 29.90 -14.07 -5.60
C ASN A 74 29.11 -12.96 -6.31
N ASN A 75 29.66 -11.74 -6.32
CA ASN A 75 29.04 -10.58 -6.99
C ASN A 75 28.94 -10.76 -8.50
N ASP A 76 29.94 -11.41 -9.13
CA ASP A 76 29.95 -11.65 -10.57
C ASP A 76 28.78 -12.57 -10.98
N GLU A 77 28.50 -13.61 -10.18
CA GLU A 77 27.36 -14.50 -10.38
C GLU A 77 26.03 -13.74 -10.22
N LYS A 78 25.93 -12.85 -9.25
CA LYS A 78 24.75 -11.98 -9.07
C LYS A 78 24.54 -11.04 -10.24
N HIS A 79 25.61 -10.48 -10.81
CA HIS A 79 25.52 -9.70 -12.04
C HIS A 79 25.02 -10.53 -13.22
N GLY A 80 25.42 -11.81 -13.30
CA GLY A 80 24.87 -12.77 -14.27
C GLY A 80 23.36 -12.93 -14.14
N ILE A 81 22.84 -13.13 -12.91
CA ILE A 81 21.39 -13.26 -12.67
C ILE A 81 20.63 -11.99 -13.04
N ILE A 82 21.18 -10.80 -12.74
CA ILE A 82 20.59 -9.53 -13.15
C ILE A 82 20.56 -9.41 -14.68
N SER A 83 21.62 -9.88 -15.36
CA SER A 83 21.65 -9.91 -16.82
C SER A 83 20.55 -10.79 -17.40
N TYR A 84 20.25 -11.93 -16.79
CA TYR A 84 19.13 -12.80 -17.20
C TYR A 84 17.77 -12.12 -16.95
N CYS A 85 17.64 -11.37 -15.85
CA CYS A 85 16.45 -10.56 -15.60
C CYS A 85 16.21 -9.55 -16.73
N PHE A 86 17.24 -8.82 -17.16
CA PHE A 86 17.13 -7.89 -18.30
C PHE A 86 16.81 -8.60 -19.60
N ALA A 87 17.39 -9.78 -19.87
CA ALA A 87 17.08 -10.55 -21.07
C ALA A 87 15.60 -10.93 -21.15
N VAL A 88 15.01 -11.38 -20.03
CA VAL A 88 13.55 -11.63 -19.94
C VAL A 88 12.76 -10.34 -20.04
N SER A 89 13.24 -9.27 -19.42
CA SER A 89 12.58 -7.96 -19.44
C SER A 89 12.54 -7.34 -20.85
N PHE A 90 13.45 -7.71 -21.76
CA PHE A 90 13.36 -7.31 -23.15
C PHE A 90 12.11 -7.89 -23.83
N ILE A 91 11.77 -9.14 -23.53
CA ILE A 91 10.50 -9.74 -23.97
C ILE A 91 9.33 -8.99 -23.30
N GLY A 92 9.45 -8.71 -22.00
CA GLY A 92 8.46 -7.94 -21.25
C GLY A 92 8.21 -6.55 -21.84
N LEU A 93 9.24 -5.89 -22.34
CA LEU A 93 9.13 -4.58 -23.03
C LEU A 93 8.27 -4.70 -24.29
N VAL A 94 8.47 -5.75 -25.11
CA VAL A 94 7.65 -5.99 -26.29
C VAL A 94 6.19 -6.25 -25.89
N ILE A 95 5.97 -7.08 -24.87
CA ILE A 95 4.60 -7.36 -24.35
C ILE A 95 3.96 -6.07 -23.84
N TYR A 96 4.70 -5.25 -23.08
CA TYR A 96 4.20 -3.97 -22.56
C TYR A 96 3.86 -3.01 -23.70
N ALA A 97 4.71 -2.93 -24.73
CA ALA A 97 4.51 -2.08 -25.91
C ALA A 97 3.28 -2.49 -26.76
N VAL A 98 2.83 -3.74 -26.64
CA VAL A 98 1.60 -4.23 -27.28
C VAL A 98 0.39 -4.08 -26.37
N LEU A 99 0.48 -4.51 -25.11
CA LEU A 99 -0.66 -4.51 -24.18
C LEU A 99 -1.12 -3.10 -23.81
N PHE A 100 -0.19 -2.17 -23.60
CA PHE A 100 -0.53 -0.83 -23.14
C PHE A 100 -1.34 -0.02 -24.17
N PRO A 101 -0.98 0.01 -25.48
CA PRO A 101 -1.84 0.58 -26.51
C PRO A 101 -3.22 -0.09 -26.65
N ILE A 102 -3.29 -1.43 -26.51
CA ILE A 102 -4.57 -2.14 -26.56
C ILE A 102 -5.49 -1.63 -25.42
N ILE A 103 -4.96 -1.51 -24.19
CA ILE A 103 -5.75 -0.96 -23.08
C ILE A 103 -6.16 0.47 -23.35
N ASN A 104 -5.27 1.29 -23.95
CA ASN A 104 -5.60 2.65 -24.31
C ASN A 104 -6.75 2.76 -25.31
N CYS A 105 -6.92 1.79 -26.21
CA CYS A 105 -8.09 1.76 -27.12
C CYS A 105 -9.42 1.66 -26.38
N PHE A 106 -9.44 1.00 -25.22
CA PHE A 106 -10.66 0.84 -24.40
C PHE A 106 -10.88 1.98 -23.41
N PHE A 107 -9.80 2.48 -22.79
CA PHE A 107 -9.89 3.40 -21.65
C PHE A 107 -9.47 4.83 -21.98
N LYS A 108 -8.98 5.12 -23.19
CA LYS A 108 -8.60 6.46 -23.68
C LYS A 108 -7.76 7.25 -22.68
N ILE A 109 -6.64 6.66 -22.24
CA ILE A 109 -5.72 7.24 -21.24
C ILE A 109 -5.20 8.59 -21.75
N GLN A 110 -5.43 9.64 -21.00
CA GLN A 110 -4.88 10.96 -21.32
C GLN A 110 -3.35 10.95 -21.17
N TYR A 111 -2.66 11.80 -21.93
CA TYR A 111 -1.19 11.88 -21.93
C TYR A 111 -0.50 10.52 -22.19
N PHE A 112 -1.07 9.73 -23.08
CA PHE A 112 -0.65 8.35 -23.37
C PHE A 112 0.86 8.15 -23.43
N VAL A 113 1.60 9.02 -24.15
CA VAL A 113 3.06 8.91 -24.31
C VAL A 113 3.78 9.04 -22.96
N LEU A 114 3.41 10.03 -22.15
CA LEU A 114 4.00 10.23 -20.82
C LEU A 114 3.70 9.06 -19.89
N VAL A 115 2.45 8.56 -19.91
CA VAL A 115 2.02 7.41 -19.09
C VAL A 115 2.75 6.14 -19.53
N PHE A 116 2.92 5.95 -20.85
CA PHE A 116 3.66 4.82 -21.41
C PHE A 116 5.13 4.82 -20.95
N ILE A 117 5.82 5.97 -21.10
CA ILE A 117 7.22 6.13 -20.68
C ILE A 117 7.35 5.95 -19.15
N TYR A 118 6.45 6.56 -18.41
CA TYR A 118 6.43 6.43 -16.94
C TYR A 118 6.26 4.97 -16.50
N GLY A 119 5.31 4.24 -17.07
CA GLY A 119 5.07 2.84 -16.73
C GLY A 119 6.22 1.91 -17.13
N LEU A 120 6.87 2.19 -18.26
CA LEU A 120 8.08 1.47 -18.68
C LEU A 120 9.23 1.67 -17.68
N LEU A 121 9.53 2.93 -17.35
CA LEU A 121 10.56 3.26 -16.36
C LEU A 121 10.22 2.74 -14.97
N TYR A 122 8.95 2.71 -14.61
CA TYR A 122 8.45 2.14 -13.36
C TYR A 122 8.75 0.64 -13.27
N ALA A 123 8.50 -0.13 -14.35
CA ALA A 123 8.86 -1.55 -14.42
C ALA A 123 10.38 -1.77 -14.32
N ILE A 124 11.17 -0.98 -15.06
CA ILE A 124 12.63 -1.03 -15.01
C ILE A 124 13.13 -0.69 -13.59
N ASN A 125 12.50 0.26 -12.91
CA ASN A 125 12.87 0.67 -11.56
C ASN A 125 12.74 -0.47 -10.55
N TYR A 126 11.80 -1.39 -10.72
CA TYR A 126 11.74 -2.60 -9.89
C TYR A 126 13.03 -3.43 -10.03
N ILE A 127 13.57 -3.59 -11.24
CA ILE A 127 14.80 -4.35 -11.46
C ILE A 127 15.97 -3.70 -10.69
N TYR A 128 16.14 -2.39 -10.81
CA TYR A 128 17.21 -1.64 -10.13
C TYR A 128 17.08 -1.70 -8.61
N THR A 129 15.88 -1.50 -8.08
CA THR A 129 15.64 -1.49 -6.65
C THR A 129 15.80 -2.88 -6.03
N TYR A 130 15.36 -3.92 -6.72
CA TYR A 130 15.56 -5.29 -6.29
C TYR A 130 17.01 -5.74 -6.45
N ALA A 131 17.73 -5.29 -7.47
CA ALA A 131 19.17 -5.49 -7.60
C ALA A 131 19.93 -4.88 -6.41
N ALA A 132 19.64 -3.64 -6.05
CA ALA A 132 20.27 -3.00 -4.89
C ALA A 132 20.06 -3.81 -3.58
N ARG A 133 18.90 -4.42 -3.42
CA ARG A 133 18.59 -5.30 -2.29
C ARG A 133 19.28 -6.66 -2.39
N ALA A 134 19.42 -7.23 -3.59
CA ALA A 134 20.15 -8.49 -3.84
C ALA A 134 21.64 -8.37 -3.50
N PHE A 135 22.23 -7.19 -3.73
CA PHE A 135 23.59 -6.85 -3.30
C PHE A 135 23.67 -6.41 -1.82
N LEU A 136 22.57 -6.53 -1.06
CA LEU A 136 22.48 -6.11 0.34
C LEU A 136 22.82 -4.63 0.58
N SER A 137 22.71 -3.79 -0.46
CA SER A 137 22.96 -2.35 -0.42
C SER A 137 21.72 -1.57 0.03
N ASN A 138 21.16 -1.96 1.18
CA ASN A 138 19.89 -1.42 1.69
C ASN A 138 19.93 0.10 1.94
N LYS A 139 21.09 0.64 2.32
CA LYS A 139 21.27 2.09 2.46
C LYS A 139 21.12 2.81 1.12
N LEU A 140 21.71 2.25 0.06
CA LEU A 140 21.60 2.79 -1.29
C LEU A 140 20.15 2.77 -1.78
N PHE A 141 19.46 1.64 -1.59
CA PHE A 141 18.04 1.51 -1.93
C PHE A 141 17.19 2.62 -1.27
N VAL A 142 17.35 2.81 0.05
CA VAL A 142 16.56 3.81 0.79
C VAL A 142 16.97 5.24 0.39
N PHE A 143 18.27 5.53 0.32
CA PHE A 143 18.77 6.85 -0.03
C PHE A 143 18.34 7.27 -1.44
N SER A 144 18.49 6.36 -2.42
CA SER A 144 18.05 6.63 -3.80
C SER A 144 16.54 6.84 -3.91
N GLY A 145 15.74 6.07 -3.16
CA GLY A 145 14.28 6.22 -3.12
C GLY A 145 13.83 7.55 -2.50
N VAL A 146 14.44 7.96 -1.39
CA VAL A 146 14.14 9.25 -0.76
C VAL A 146 14.56 10.40 -1.66
N LEU A 147 15.75 10.33 -2.26
CA LEU A 147 16.22 11.37 -3.17
C LEU A 147 15.36 11.47 -4.44
N ALA A 148 14.94 10.34 -4.99
CA ALA A 148 13.98 10.31 -6.10
C ALA A 148 12.66 11.02 -5.74
N THR A 149 12.11 10.70 -4.56
CA THR A 149 10.86 11.31 -4.10
C THR A 149 11.03 12.82 -3.85
N LEU A 150 12.13 13.24 -3.25
CA LEU A 150 12.44 14.67 -3.07
C LEU A 150 12.59 15.39 -4.41
N SER A 151 13.33 14.80 -5.36
CA SER A 151 13.51 15.37 -6.69
C SER A 151 12.19 15.48 -7.45
N THR A 152 11.34 14.44 -7.36
CA THR A 152 9.96 14.48 -7.89
C THR A 152 9.17 15.63 -7.25
N ALA A 153 9.24 15.78 -5.93
CA ALA A 153 8.51 16.83 -5.22
C ALA A 153 8.98 18.23 -5.63
N ILE A 154 10.28 18.46 -5.65
CA ILE A 154 10.86 19.74 -6.05
C ILE A 154 10.47 20.09 -7.49
N LEU A 155 10.62 19.13 -8.41
CA LEU A 155 10.29 19.34 -9.82
C LEU A 155 8.78 19.55 -10.02
N ASN A 156 7.93 18.88 -9.27
CA ASN A 156 6.49 19.15 -9.27
C ASN A 156 6.18 20.60 -8.87
N ILE A 157 6.79 21.07 -7.79
CA ILE A 157 6.60 22.47 -7.33
C ILE A 157 7.05 23.44 -8.42
N ILE A 158 8.22 23.22 -9.00
CA ILE A 158 8.75 24.09 -10.06
C ILE A 158 7.82 24.10 -11.29
N LEU A 159 7.40 22.92 -11.76
CA LEU A 159 6.57 22.81 -12.98
C LEU A 159 5.15 23.31 -12.75
N ILE A 160 4.51 22.94 -11.64
CA ILE A 160 3.11 23.29 -11.37
C ILE A 160 2.99 24.74 -10.91
N VAL A 161 3.79 25.15 -9.91
CA VAL A 161 3.67 26.50 -9.32
C VAL A 161 4.46 27.53 -10.13
N GLY A 162 5.67 27.17 -10.59
CA GLY A 162 6.55 28.10 -11.33
C GLY A 162 6.15 28.28 -12.79
N PHE A 163 5.85 27.19 -13.49
CA PHE A 163 5.54 27.22 -14.93
C PHE A 163 4.06 27.03 -15.26
N GLY A 164 3.19 26.76 -14.31
CA GLY A 164 1.75 26.59 -14.52
C GLY A 164 1.37 25.32 -15.30
N PHE A 165 2.21 24.27 -15.28
CA PHE A 165 1.87 23.01 -15.89
C PHE A 165 0.77 22.30 -15.10
N GLY A 166 -0.05 21.53 -15.80
CA GLY A 166 -1.12 20.73 -15.21
C GLY A 166 -0.65 19.34 -14.76
N ILE A 167 -1.48 18.34 -15.08
CA ILE A 167 -1.25 16.94 -14.70
C ILE A 167 0.00 16.33 -15.35
N ASP A 168 0.41 16.81 -16.51
CA ASP A 168 1.64 16.44 -17.21
C ASP A 168 2.89 16.67 -16.35
N ALA A 169 2.90 17.70 -15.50
CA ALA A 169 3.97 17.94 -14.56
C ALA A 169 4.21 16.74 -13.62
N ILE A 170 3.14 16.06 -13.17
CA ILE A 170 3.24 14.90 -12.28
C ILE A 170 3.95 13.75 -13.00
N TYR A 171 3.61 13.50 -14.26
CA TYR A 171 4.27 12.45 -15.05
C TYR A 171 5.74 12.78 -15.30
N ILE A 172 6.04 14.00 -15.75
CA ILE A 172 7.42 14.45 -16.04
C ILE A 172 8.27 14.35 -14.78
N SER A 173 7.79 14.87 -13.66
CA SER A 173 8.52 14.83 -12.39
C SER A 173 8.72 13.41 -11.88
N SER A 174 7.71 12.54 -12.04
CA SER A 174 7.82 11.12 -11.65
C SER A 174 8.83 10.38 -12.53
N ILE A 175 8.83 10.61 -13.84
CA ILE A 175 9.84 10.08 -14.76
C ILE A 175 11.24 10.50 -14.33
N PHE A 176 11.43 11.79 -14.04
CA PHE A 176 12.71 12.32 -13.59
C PHE A 176 13.17 11.70 -12.27
N GLY A 177 12.25 11.55 -11.30
CA GLY A 177 12.55 10.88 -10.04
C GLY A 177 12.99 9.43 -10.23
N LEU A 178 12.32 8.67 -11.11
CA LEU A 178 12.70 7.29 -11.43
C LEU A 178 14.09 7.24 -12.09
N LEU A 179 14.40 8.15 -13.02
CA LEU A 179 15.72 8.23 -13.67
C LEU A 179 16.82 8.54 -12.65
N ILE A 180 16.58 9.43 -11.68
CA ILE A 180 17.53 9.71 -10.60
C ILE A 180 17.76 8.45 -9.77
N GLN A 181 16.71 7.72 -9.37
CA GLN A 181 16.85 6.50 -8.57
C GLN A 181 17.66 5.44 -9.32
N GLN A 182 17.31 5.20 -10.59
CA GLN A 182 18.01 4.25 -11.46
C GLN A 182 19.46 4.65 -11.67
N GLY A 183 19.71 5.93 -11.98
CA GLY A 183 21.04 6.47 -12.18
C GLY A 183 21.95 6.35 -10.97
N LEU A 184 21.44 6.63 -9.77
CA LEU A 184 22.19 6.46 -8.51
C LEU A 184 22.57 5.01 -8.24
N ILE A 185 21.62 4.09 -8.50
CA ILE A 185 21.87 2.66 -8.33
C ILE A 185 22.86 2.18 -9.40
N GLU A 186 22.72 2.65 -10.65
CA GLU A 186 23.66 2.32 -11.73
C GLU A 186 25.09 2.77 -11.44
N ILE A 187 25.27 4.04 -11.04
CA ILE A 187 26.59 4.59 -10.70
C ILE A 187 27.28 3.79 -9.60
N LYS A 188 26.52 3.30 -8.61
CA LYS A 188 27.10 2.58 -7.46
C LYS A 188 27.27 1.08 -7.68
N LEU A 189 26.37 0.44 -8.43
CA LEU A 189 26.35 -1.02 -8.60
C LEU A 189 26.69 -1.47 -10.03
N GLY A 190 26.64 -0.58 -11.03
CA GLY A 190 26.92 -0.92 -12.41
C GLY A 190 25.99 -2.01 -12.95
N VAL A 191 24.69 -1.90 -12.69
CA VAL A 191 23.70 -2.93 -13.00
C VAL A 191 23.70 -3.30 -14.50
N LEU A 192 23.80 -2.28 -15.38
CA LEU A 192 23.90 -2.48 -16.82
C LEU A 192 25.32 -2.76 -17.30
N ARG A 193 26.35 -2.27 -16.60
CA ARG A 193 27.75 -2.41 -16.99
C ARG A 193 28.18 -3.87 -17.15
N TYR A 194 27.59 -4.76 -16.34
CA TYR A 194 27.89 -6.19 -16.35
C TYR A 194 26.93 -7.00 -17.21
N PHE A 195 26.02 -6.34 -17.94
CA PHE A 195 25.09 -7.01 -18.83
C PHE A 195 25.83 -7.72 -19.98
N LYS A 196 25.69 -9.06 -20.04
CA LYS A 196 26.32 -9.88 -21.07
C LYS A 196 25.30 -10.87 -21.64
N PHE A 197 24.95 -10.73 -22.91
CA PHE A 197 24.08 -11.70 -23.61
C PHE A 197 24.74 -13.08 -23.85
N LYS A 198 26.07 -13.16 -23.73
CA LYS A 198 26.87 -14.25 -24.31
C LYS A 198 26.75 -15.61 -23.57
N HIS A 199 26.23 -15.63 -22.33
CA HIS A 199 26.10 -16.86 -21.54
C HIS A 199 24.77 -16.86 -20.76
N ILE A 200 23.65 -16.89 -21.50
CA ILE A 200 22.32 -16.97 -20.85
C ILE A 200 22.05 -18.43 -20.47
N ASP A 201 22.00 -18.71 -19.17
CA ASP A 201 21.59 -20.01 -18.64
C ASP A 201 20.07 -20.14 -18.62
N LYS A 202 19.53 -20.91 -19.55
CA LYS A 202 18.09 -21.18 -19.67
C LYS A 202 17.51 -21.84 -18.42
N LYS A 203 18.32 -22.61 -17.66
CA LYS A 203 17.88 -23.27 -16.43
C LYS A 203 17.58 -22.24 -15.34
N ILE A 204 18.46 -21.27 -15.14
CA ILE A 204 18.28 -20.20 -14.16
C ILE A 204 17.07 -19.32 -14.54
N ILE A 205 16.93 -18.96 -15.82
CA ILE A 205 15.75 -18.20 -16.29
C ILE A 205 14.46 -18.98 -15.99
N LYS A 206 14.43 -20.29 -16.25
CA LYS A 206 13.27 -21.13 -15.95
C LYS A 206 12.97 -21.12 -14.45
N GLU A 207 13.97 -21.22 -13.59
CA GLU A 207 13.80 -21.14 -12.12
C GLU A 207 13.24 -19.77 -11.70
N MET A 208 13.77 -18.66 -12.25
CA MET A 208 13.26 -17.32 -12.01
C MET A 208 11.79 -17.18 -12.40
N LEU A 209 11.40 -17.66 -13.59
CA LEU A 209 10.02 -17.60 -14.07
C LEU A 209 9.09 -18.51 -13.27
N CYS A 210 9.52 -19.72 -12.94
CA CYS A 210 8.75 -20.62 -12.07
C CYS A 210 8.45 -20.03 -10.70
N PHE A 211 9.35 -19.19 -10.17
CA PHE A 211 9.14 -18.47 -8.93
C PHE A 211 8.23 -17.24 -9.12
N SER A 212 8.44 -16.48 -10.19
CA SER A 212 7.79 -15.17 -10.42
C SER A 212 6.35 -15.28 -10.93
N ILE A 213 6.04 -16.21 -11.83
CA ILE A 213 4.71 -16.35 -12.45
C ILE A 213 3.59 -16.55 -11.41
N PRO A 214 3.73 -17.42 -10.38
CA PRO A 214 2.72 -17.52 -9.33
C PRO A 214 2.51 -16.24 -8.54
N LEU A 215 3.58 -15.43 -8.34
CA LEU A 215 3.47 -14.13 -7.69
C LEU A 215 2.76 -13.11 -8.58
N CYS A 216 3.00 -13.16 -9.89
CA CYS A 216 2.28 -12.33 -10.85
C CYS A 216 0.77 -12.57 -10.79
N VAL A 217 0.33 -13.84 -10.71
CA VAL A 217 -1.08 -14.19 -10.54
C VAL A 217 -1.65 -13.62 -9.24
N THR A 218 -0.91 -13.69 -8.13
CA THR A 218 -1.34 -13.10 -6.85
C THR A 218 -1.47 -11.58 -6.94
N THR A 219 -0.56 -10.92 -7.67
CA THR A 219 -0.63 -9.47 -7.90
C THR A 219 -1.87 -9.07 -8.70
N ILE A 220 -2.29 -9.87 -9.69
CA ILE A 220 -3.54 -9.64 -10.43
C ILE A 220 -4.74 -9.69 -9.50
N PHE A 221 -4.87 -10.71 -8.66
CA PHE A 221 -5.99 -10.79 -7.69
C PHE A 221 -5.98 -9.65 -6.69
N TYR A 222 -4.79 -9.24 -6.21
CA TYR A 222 -4.67 -8.10 -5.30
C TYR A 222 -5.07 -6.79 -5.99
N TRP A 223 -4.76 -6.65 -7.27
CA TRP A 223 -5.19 -5.51 -8.08
C TRP A 223 -6.72 -5.46 -8.23
N PHE A 224 -7.38 -6.59 -8.45
CA PHE A 224 -8.85 -6.65 -8.48
C PHE A 224 -9.49 -6.20 -7.16
N LEU A 225 -8.85 -6.44 -6.03
CA LEU A 225 -9.33 -5.94 -4.73
C LEU A 225 -9.16 -4.43 -4.56
N ASN A 226 -8.08 -3.85 -5.05
CA ASN A 226 -7.71 -2.47 -4.72
C ASN A 226 -7.86 -1.49 -5.90
N GLY A 227 -7.61 -1.95 -7.12
CA GLY A 227 -7.60 -1.10 -8.33
C GLY A 227 -8.93 -1.08 -9.07
N PHE A 228 -9.67 -2.18 -9.04
CA PHE A 228 -10.86 -2.33 -9.87
C PHE A 228 -11.99 -1.35 -9.49
N THR A 229 -12.11 -0.99 -8.22
CA THR A 229 -13.07 0.03 -7.76
C THR A 229 -12.91 1.36 -8.48
N LYS A 230 -11.68 1.78 -8.80
CA LYS A 230 -11.41 3.02 -9.53
C LYS A 230 -11.94 2.97 -10.96
N ILE A 231 -11.80 1.81 -11.60
CA ILE A 231 -12.34 1.59 -12.96
C ILE A 231 -13.86 1.62 -12.95
N ILE A 232 -14.50 1.02 -11.94
CA ILE A 232 -15.96 1.07 -11.79
C ILE A 232 -16.42 2.53 -11.64
N ILE A 233 -15.76 3.30 -10.76
CA ILE A 233 -16.09 4.73 -10.56
C ILE A 233 -15.93 5.49 -11.87
N GLN A 234 -14.82 5.33 -12.56
CA GLN A 234 -14.56 6.03 -13.81
C GLN A 234 -15.61 5.71 -14.88
N ASN A 235 -15.96 4.43 -15.06
CA ASN A 235 -16.87 4.00 -16.09
C ASN A 235 -18.35 4.33 -15.81
N GLN A 236 -18.78 4.30 -14.54
CA GLN A 236 -20.19 4.52 -14.19
C GLN A 236 -20.50 5.97 -13.81
N ILE A 237 -19.52 6.73 -13.29
CA ILE A 237 -19.75 8.07 -12.78
C ILE A 237 -18.90 9.11 -13.52
N GLY A 238 -17.63 8.77 -13.82
CA GLY A 238 -16.70 9.64 -14.55
C GLY A 238 -15.42 9.99 -13.78
N ASP A 239 -14.55 10.70 -14.47
CA ASP A 239 -13.20 11.04 -13.99
C ASP A 239 -13.23 11.96 -12.76
N TYR A 240 -14.17 12.90 -12.69
CA TYR A 240 -14.33 13.79 -11.54
C TYR A 240 -14.51 13.02 -10.23
N ALA A 241 -15.43 12.06 -10.22
CA ALA A 241 -15.68 11.23 -9.03
C ALA A 241 -14.46 10.40 -8.67
N ASN A 242 -13.72 9.89 -9.66
CA ASN A 242 -12.49 9.16 -9.38
C ASN A 242 -11.40 10.06 -8.78
N GLY A 243 -11.32 11.34 -9.16
CA GLY A 243 -10.44 12.33 -8.55
C GLY A 243 -10.76 12.56 -7.06
N LEU A 244 -12.06 12.69 -6.72
CA LEU A 244 -12.50 12.77 -5.33
C LEU A 244 -12.08 11.52 -4.52
N TYR A 245 -12.29 10.35 -5.11
CA TYR A 245 -11.87 9.09 -4.48
C TYR A 245 -10.35 8.98 -4.34
N ALA A 246 -9.58 9.46 -5.32
CA ALA A 246 -8.13 9.49 -5.26
C ALA A 246 -7.62 10.32 -4.08
N VAL A 247 -8.22 11.50 -3.82
CA VAL A 247 -7.92 12.33 -2.65
C VAL A 247 -8.27 11.60 -1.36
N ALA A 248 -9.47 11.02 -1.24
CA ALA A 248 -9.86 10.25 -0.05
C ALA A 248 -8.89 9.08 0.22
N ASN A 249 -8.42 8.40 -0.83
CA ASN A 249 -7.43 7.33 -0.73
C ASN A 249 -6.06 7.80 -0.21
N LYS A 250 -5.66 9.06 -0.41
CA LYS A 250 -4.42 9.59 0.19
C LYS A 250 -4.49 9.58 1.72
N PHE A 251 -5.65 9.88 2.30
CA PHE A 251 -5.87 9.72 3.75
C PHE A 251 -5.81 8.25 4.18
N GLY A 252 -6.43 7.34 3.42
CA GLY A 252 -6.28 5.89 3.63
C GLY A 252 -4.83 5.43 3.56
N GLY A 253 -4.03 6.04 2.68
CA GLY A 253 -2.59 5.80 2.54
C GLY A 253 -1.79 6.09 3.82
N LEU A 254 -2.17 7.11 4.61
CA LEU A 254 -1.53 7.40 5.90
C LEU A 254 -1.80 6.27 6.91
N ILE A 255 -3.02 5.74 6.96
CA ILE A 255 -3.33 4.59 7.81
C ILE A 255 -2.53 3.37 7.36
N THR A 256 -2.48 3.10 6.06
CA THR A 256 -1.67 2.00 5.52
C THR A 256 -0.20 2.12 5.92
N LEU A 257 0.34 3.34 5.98
CA LEU A 257 1.70 3.59 6.43
C LEU A 257 1.87 3.18 7.89
N ILE A 258 1.00 3.63 8.80
CA ILE A 258 1.03 3.26 10.23
C ILE A 258 0.91 1.74 10.38
N VAL A 259 -0.04 1.13 9.68
CA VAL A 259 -0.24 -0.32 9.67
C VAL A 259 1.00 -1.06 9.20
N SER A 260 1.69 -0.59 8.17
CA SER A 260 2.89 -1.24 7.66
C SER A 260 4.02 -1.30 8.69
N VAL A 261 4.17 -0.25 9.49
CA VAL A 261 5.13 -0.22 10.62
C VAL A 261 4.81 -1.29 11.65
N VAL A 262 3.55 -1.34 12.05
CA VAL A 262 3.05 -2.33 13.04
C VAL A 262 3.15 -3.75 12.48
N GLN A 263 2.88 -3.94 11.19
CA GLN A 263 2.93 -5.24 10.53
C GLN A 263 4.32 -5.91 10.59
N PHE A 264 5.40 -5.13 10.54
CA PHE A 264 6.76 -5.67 10.71
C PHE A 264 6.95 -6.30 12.09
N ALA A 265 6.61 -5.57 13.15
CA ALA A 265 6.72 -6.08 14.52
C ALA A 265 5.75 -7.25 14.77
N TRP A 266 4.56 -7.18 14.18
CA TRP A 266 3.54 -8.23 14.23
C TRP A 266 4.04 -9.54 13.62
N ASN A 267 4.58 -9.49 12.41
CA ASN A 267 5.09 -10.67 11.72
C ASN A 267 6.16 -11.39 12.54
N GLU A 268 7.14 -10.65 13.08
CA GLU A 268 8.18 -11.19 13.92
C GLU A 268 7.61 -11.86 15.18
N THR A 269 6.70 -11.16 15.86
CA THR A 269 6.06 -11.65 17.10
C THR A 269 5.32 -12.96 16.86
N ILE A 270 4.51 -13.03 15.79
CA ILE A 270 3.72 -14.23 15.49
C ILE A 270 4.61 -15.41 15.10
N TYR A 271 5.66 -15.18 14.28
CA TYR A 271 6.59 -16.25 13.91
C TYR A 271 7.38 -16.81 15.12
N ILE A 272 7.72 -15.98 16.11
CA ILE A 272 8.33 -16.45 17.35
C ILE A 272 7.33 -17.26 18.16
N MET A 273 6.08 -16.81 18.29
CA MET A 273 5.04 -17.51 19.05
C MET A 273 4.68 -18.89 18.49
N THR A 274 4.83 -19.12 17.19
CA THR A 274 4.59 -20.44 16.59
C THR A 274 5.66 -21.47 16.95
N SER A 275 6.80 -21.06 17.51
CA SER A 275 7.82 -22.00 18.04
C SER A 275 7.50 -22.51 19.45
N ASP A 276 6.51 -21.90 20.13
CA ASP A 276 6.04 -22.34 21.43
C ASP A 276 5.15 -23.61 21.36
N SER A 277 4.73 -24.13 22.51
CA SER A 277 3.82 -25.28 22.55
C SER A 277 2.43 -24.91 22.00
N LYS A 278 1.80 -25.79 21.20
CA LYS A 278 0.49 -25.56 20.57
C LYS A 278 -0.62 -25.23 21.56
N GLU A 279 -0.54 -25.69 22.80
CA GLU A 279 -1.50 -25.42 23.88
C GLU A 279 -1.58 -23.93 24.26
N THR A 280 -0.48 -23.18 24.08
CA THR A 280 -0.41 -21.76 24.41
C THR A 280 -0.79 -20.84 23.25
N HIS A 281 -0.85 -21.35 22.00
CA HIS A 281 -1.10 -20.54 20.79
C HIS A 281 -2.41 -19.75 20.89
N GLY A 282 -3.53 -20.40 21.26
CA GLY A 282 -4.83 -19.72 21.34
C GLY A 282 -4.85 -18.55 22.31
N LYS A 283 -4.18 -18.69 23.48
CA LYS A 283 -4.08 -17.61 24.48
C LYS A 283 -3.21 -16.45 23.99
N ASN A 284 -2.05 -16.77 23.41
CA ASN A 284 -1.11 -15.79 22.90
C ASN A 284 -1.69 -15.01 21.70
N TYR A 285 -2.32 -15.71 20.75
CA TYR A 285 -3.00 -15.07 19.63
C TYR A 285 -4.19 -14.23 20.09
N SER A 286 -4.94 -14.65 21.12
CA SER A 286 -6.04 -13.85 21.69
C SER A 286 -5.55 -12.53 22.25
N LEU A 287 -4.47 -12.54 23.03
CA LEU A 287 -3.89 -11.32 23.61
C LEU A 287 -3.41 -10.36 22.50
N CYS A 288 -2.67 -10.90 21.54
CA CYS A 288 -2.12 -10.11 20.45
C CYS A 288 -3.23 -9.53 19.56
N MET A 289 -4.24 -10.33 19.20
CA MET A 289 -5.38 -9.87 18.39
C MET A 289 -6.24 -8.85 19.15
N ASP A 290 -6.41 -9.00 20.47
CA ASP A 290 -7.13 -8.01 21.29
C ASP A 290 -6.43 -6.66 21.24
N VAL A 291 -5.09 -6.63 21.40
CA VAL A 291 -4.29 -5.40 21.32
C VAL A 291 -4.39 -4.77 19.92
N MET A 292 -4.24 -5.58 18.85
CA MET A 292 -4.28 -5.07 17.46
C MET A 292 -5.65 -4.54 17.08
N THR A 293 -6.71 -5.28 17.39
CA THR A 293 -8.09 -4.86 17.07
C THR A 293 -8.45 -3.58 17.81
N ASN A 294 -8.17 -3.52 19.12
CA ASN A 294 -8.42 -2.31 19.90
C ASN A 294 -7.57 -1.13 19.39
N GLY A 295 -6.28 -1.34 19.11
CA GLY A 295 -5.39 -0.30 18.59
C GLY A 295 -5.86 0.28 17.25
N VAL A 296 -6.31 -0.58 16.34
CA VAL A 296 -6.85 -0.14 15.04
C VAL A 296 -8.13 0.66 15.23
N VAL A 297 -9.11 0.18 16.01
CA VAL A 297 -10.39 0.87 16.20
C VAL A 297 -10.21 2.21 16.89
N ILE A 298 -9.34 2.28 17.89
CA ILE A 298 -8.97 3.52 18.58
C ILE A 298 -8.31 4.51 17.61
N GLY A 299 -7.31 4.03 16.87
CA GLY A 299 -6.62 4.86 15.89
C GLY A 299 -7.56 5.44 14.84
N LEU A 300 -8.57 4.65 14.40
CA LEU A 300 -9.61 5.11 13.50
C LEU A 300 -10.47 6.21 14.10
N SER A 301 -10.93 6.03 15.35
CA SER A 301 -11.81 7.01 16.02
C SER A 301 -11.16 8.38 16.10
N VAL A 302 -9.84 8.42 16.38
CA VAL A 302 -9.06 9.66 16.39
C VAL A 302 -8.83 10.17 14.97
N PHE A 303 -8.41 9.30 14.05
CA PHE A 303 -8.03 9.70 12.70
C PHE A 303 -9.20 10.27 11.89
N ILE A 304 -10.43 9.75 12.07
CA ILE A 304 -11.65 10.28 11.43
C ILE A 304 -11.83 11.76 11.78
N LEU A 305 -11.78 12.11 13.05
CA LEU A 305 -11.97 13.51 13.49
C LEU A 305 -10.79 14.40 13.09
N VAL A 306 -9.55 13.90 13.22
CA VAL A 306 -8.36 14.63 12.78
C VAL A 306 -8.42 14.89 11.27
N SER A 307 -8.86 13.92 10.46
CA SER A 307 -8.98 14.11 9.01
C SER A 307 -9.96 15.22 8.65
N LYS A 308 -11.09 15.34 9.39
CA LYS A 308 -12.06 16.42 9.19
C LYS A 308 -11.48 17.81 9.51
N LEU A 309 -10.66 17.90 10.56
CA LEU A 309 -10.01 19.16 10.95
C LEU A 309 -8.90 19.57 9.98
N VAL A 310 -8.16 18.60 9.48
CA VAL A 310 -6.99 18.82 8.60
C VAL A 310 -7.40 19.02 7.14
N PHE A 311 -8.49 18.41 6.70
CA PHE A 311 -8.93 18.43 5.30
C PHE A 311 -9.05 19.86 4.73
N PRO A 312 -9.77 20.81 5.34
CA PRO A 312 -9.94 22.17 4.78
C PRO A 312 -8.65 22.99 4.76
N ILE A 313 -7.62 22.55 5.47
CA ILE A 313 -6.29 23.19 5.47
C ILE A 313 -5.43 22.69 4.29
N LEU A 314 -5.61 21.43 3.93
CA LEU A 314 -4.75 20.76 2.95
C LEU A 314 -5.38 20.61 1.56
N ILE A 315 -6.70 20.68 1.46
CA ILE A 315 -7.44 20.32 0.25
C ILE A 315 -8.24 21.53 -0.24
N ASP A 316 -8.11 21.80 -1.53
CA ASP A 316 -8.86 22.87 -2.18
C ASP A 316 -10.37 22.59 -2.19
N THR A 317 -11.16 23.65 -2.25
CA THR A 317 -12.62 23.61 -2.22
C THR A 317 -13.25 22.85 -3.38
N SER A 318 -12.58 22.75 -4.52
CA SER A 318 -13.02 21.94 -5.68
C SER A 318 -13.13 20.44 -5.37
N TYR A 319 -12.48 19.96 -4.29
CA TYR A 319 -12.51 18.58 -3.82
C TYR A 319 -13.36 18.39 -2.54
N ASN A 320 -14.15 19.35 -2.12
CA ASN A 320 -14.89 19.29 -0.84
C ASN A 320 -15.72 18.02 -0.66
N GLU A 321 -16.30 17.47 -1.73
CA GLU A 321 -17.06 16.23 -1.68
C GLU A 321 -16.22 15.01 -1.29
N ALA A 322 -14.90 15.06 -1.53
CA ALA A 322 -13.98 13.99 -1.13
C ALA A 322 -13.90 13.80 0.39
N LEU A 323 -14.19 14.85 1.18
CA LEU A 323 -14.25 14.79 2.63
C LEU A 323 -15.16 13.67 3.10
N PHE A 324 -16.37 13.59 2.56
CA PHE A 324 -17.36 12.60 2.97
C PHE A 324 -17.04 11.16 2.55
N LEU A 325 -16.07 10.97 1.64
CA LEU A 325 -15.56 9.65 1.25
C LEU A 325 -14.47 9.13 2.20
N ILE A 326 -13.88 10.00 3.03
CA ILE A 326 -12.78 9.61 3.92
C ILE A 326 -13.20 8.54 4.93
N PRO A 327 -14.30 8.67 5.71
CA PRO A 327 -14.66 7.66 6.70
C PRO A 327 -14.83 6.25 6.11
N PRO A 328 -15.65 6.00 5.07
CA PRO A 328 -15.78 4.66 4.51
C PRO A 328 -14.48 4.15 3.89
N THR A 329 -13.66 5.01 3.28
CA THR A 329 -12.34 4.62 2.75
C THR A 329 -11.41 4.11 3.85
N ILE A 330 -11.26 4.87 4.94
CA ILE A 330 -10.35 4.48 6.02
C ILE A 330 -10.88 3.29 6.84
N LEU A 331 -12.19 3.12 6.96
CA LEU A 331 -12.80 1.91 7.52
C LEU A 331 -12.46 0.67 6.69
N GLY A 332 -12.52 0.78 5.37
CA GLY A 332 -12.10 -0.30 4.46
C GLY A 332 -10.61 -0.65 4.62
N VAL A 333 -9.74 0.37 4.65
CA VAL A 333 -8.30 0.17 4.86
C VAL A 333 -8.00 -0.50 6.20
N ALA A 334 -8.70 -0.11 7.26
CA ALA A 334 -8.53 -0.71 8.57
C ALA A 334 -9.03 -2.15 8.64
N ALA A 335 -10.15 -2.45 8.01
CA ALA A 335 -10.65 -3.82 7.90
C ALA A 335 -9.65 -4.71 7.15
N ASN A 336 -9.05 -4.21 6.05
CA ASN A 336 -7.99 -4.90 5.32
C ASN A 336 -6.73 -5.11 6.20
N ALA A 337 -6.38 -4.14 7.04
CA ALA A 337 -5.27 -4.27 7.99
C ALA A 337 -5.53 -5.40 9.00
N LEU A 338 -6.72 -5.45 9.60
CA LEU A 338 -7.11 -6.54 10.51
C LEU A 338 -7.08 -7.89 9.80
N ALA A 339 -7.61 -7.97 8.58
CA ALA A 339 -7.53 -9.17 7.76
C ALA A 339 -6.08 -9.61 7.48
N SER A 340 -5.15 -8.66 7.32
CA SER A 340 -3.73 -8.92 7.07
C SER A 340 -3.02 -9.40 8.34
N PHE A 341 -3.35 -8.86 9.51
CA PHE A 341 -2.84 -9.36 10.79
C PHE A 341 -3.24 -10.81 11.04
N ILE A 342 -4.50 -11.16 10.76
CA ILE A 342 -4.98 -12.55 10.86
C ILE A 342 -4.30 -13.44 9.83
N ALA A 343 -4.08 -12.95 8.60
CA ALA A 343 -3.37 -13.71 7.57
C ALA A 343 -1.96 -14.11 7.99
N THR A 344 -1.24 -13.25 8.72
CA THR A 344 0.09 -13.58 9.25
C THR A 344 0.06 -14.81 10.16
N ILE A 345 -0.97 -14.95 11.00
CA ILE A 345 -1.11 -16.11 11.87
C ILE A 345 -1.29 -17.38 11.02
N PHE A 346 -2.15 -17.33 10.00
CA PHE A 346 -2.32 -18.48 9.10
C PHE A 346 -1.07 -18.78 8.27
N MET A 347 -0.28 -17.76 7.88
CA MET A 347 1.01 -17.97 7.21
C MET A 347 2.01 -18.67 8.13
N ALA A 348 2.10 -18.24 9.39
CA ALA A 348 2.97 -18.84 10.39
C ALA A 348 2.58 -20.30 10.66
N GLU A 349 1.29 -20.61 10.67
CA GLU A 349 0.76 -21.97 10.81
C GLU A 349 0.71 -22.76 9.47
N LYS A 350 1.33 -22.25 8.41
CA LYS A 350 1.42 -22.87 7.07
C LYS A 350 0.07 -23.16 6.39
N SER A 351 -0.97 -22.39 6.75
CA SER A 351 -2.35 -22.54 6.24
C SER A 351 -2.68 -21.56 5.11
N ASN A 352 -1.79 -21.44 4.11
CA ASN A 352 -1.90 -20.45 3.02
C ASN A 352 -3.15 -20.62 2.13
N LYS A 353 -3.69 -21.84 2.03
CA LYS A 353 -4.90 -22.12 1.23
C LYS A 353 -6.09 -21.27 1.67
N LEU A 354 -6.26 -21.08 2.98
CA LEU A 354 -7.35 -20.27 3.53
C LEU A 354 -7.22 -18.78 3.14
N ILE A 355 -5.99 -18.26 3.14
CA ILE A 355 -5.72 -16.88 2.74
C ILE A 355 -6.11 -16.69 1.27
N MET A 356 -5.71 -17.61 0.41
CA MET A 356 -6.03 -17.58 -1.02
C MET A 356 -7.54 -17.64 -1.27
N HIS A 357 -8.24 -18.63 -0.71
CA HIS A 357 -9.70 -18.78 -0.93
C HIS A 357 -10.49 -17.58 -0.42
N SER A 358 -10.16 -17.07 0.80
CA SER A 358 -10.83 -15.89 1.35
C SER A 358 -10.60 -14.64 0.49
N SER A 359 -9.40 -14.47 -0.06
CA SER A 359 -9.08 -13.33 -0.94
C SER A 359 -9.83 -13.40 -2.26
N ILE A 360 -9.90 -14.58 -2.89
CA ILE A 360 -10.64 -14.78 -4.16
C ILE A 360 -12.13 -14.51 -3.94
N MET A 361 -12.72 -15.11 -2.90
CA MET A 361 -14.15 -14.95 -2.59
C MET A 361 -14.50 -13.47 -2.39
N VAL A 362 -13.68 -12.74 -1.68
CA VAL A 362 -13.92 -11.31 -1.41
C VAL A 362 -13.61 -10.43 -2.61
N ALA A 363 -12.68 -10.82 -3.48
CA ALA A 363 -12.46 -10.12 -4.74
C ALA A 363 -13.71 -10.19 -5.65
N ILE A 364 -14.34 -11.36 -5.75
CA ILE A 364 -15.61 -11.52 -6.46
C ILE A 364 -16.71 -10.68 -5.81
N LEU A 365 -16.82 -10.72 -4.48
CA LEU A 365 -17.78 -9.91 -3.73
C LEU A 365 -17.57 -8.41 -4.00
N ASN A 366 -16.32 -7.93 -4.01
CA ASN A 366 -15.99 -6.53 -4.30
C ASN A 366 -16.43 -6.11 -5.71
N VAL A 367 -16.24 -6.97 -6.70
CA VAL A 367 -16.71 -6.71 -8.06
C VAL A 367 -18.24 -6.59 -8.09
N ILE A 368 -18.96 -7.53 -7.48
CA ILE A 368 -20.43 -7.53 -7.44
C ILE A 368 -20.96 -6.29 -6.71
N LEU A 369 -20.48 -6.03 -5.49
CA LEU A 369 -20.89 -4.87 -4.69
C LEU A 369 -20.48 -3.56 -5.36
N GLY A 370 -19.28 -3.51 -5.93
CA GLY A 370 -18.81 -2.35 -6.67
C GLY A 370 -19.75 -1.98 -7.81
N PHE A 371 -20.11 -2.91 -8.69
CA PHE A 371 -21.03 -2.63 -9.78
C PHE A 371 -22.45 -2.28 -9.30
N THR A 372 -22.99 -3.05 -8.36
CA THR A 372 -24.37 -2.87 -7.92
C THR A 372 -24.54 -1.61 -7.09
N LEU A 373 -23.73 -1.41 -6.06
CA LEU A 373 -23.88 -0.25 -5.18
C LEU A 373 -23.49 1.06 -5.86
N THR A 374 -22.51 1.06 -6.77
CA THR A 374 -22.18 2.25 -7.55
C THR A 374 -23.34 2.70 -8.42
N LYS A 375 -24.05 1.75 -9.03
CA LYS A 375 -25.23 2.06 -9.85
C LYS A 375 -26.34 2.77 -9.07
N TYR A 376 -26.56 2.39 -7.80
CA TYR A 376 -27.65 2.94 -6.98
C TYR A 376 -27.25 4.12 -6.10
N PHE A 377 -26.02 4.15 -5.63
CA PHE A 377 -25.53 5.12 -4.63
C PHE A 377 -24.34 5.96 -5.13
N GLY A 378 -24.00 5.87 -6.42
CA GLY A 378 -22.89 6.61 -6.99
C GLY A 378 -21.57 6.28 -6.33
N ILE A 379 -20.71 7.29 -6.16
CA ILE A 379 -19.37 7.14 -5.58
C ILE A 379 -19.39 6.58 -4.13
N TYR A 380 -20.40 6.94 -3.34
CA TYR A 380 -20.57 6.40 -1.99
C TYR A 380 -20.80 4.89 -2.02
N GLY A 381 -21.56 4.41 -3.04
CA GLY A 381 -21.77 2.98 -3.25
C GLY A 381 -20.48 2.24 -3.58
N ALA A 382 -19.63 2.81 -4.43
CA ALA A 382 -18.33 2.22 -4.77
C ALA A 382 -17.44 2.06 -3.54
N VAL A 383 -17.29 3.14 -2.77
CA VAL A 383 -16.40 3.18 -1.61
C VAL A 383 -16.91 2.32 -0.45
N THR A 384 -18.22 2.36 -0.18
CA THR A 384 -18.83 1.51 0.86
C THR A 384 -18.81 0.04 0.44
N GLY A 385 -19.02 -0.29 -0.84
CA GLY A 385 -18.90 -1.65 -1.36
C GLY A 385 -17.51 -2.25 -1.14
N LEU A 386 -16.45 -1.46 -1.38
CA LEU A 386 -15.08 -1.86 -1.08
C LEU A 386 -14.86 -2.06 0.43
N ALA A 387 -15.35 -1.13 1.27
CA ALA A 387 -15.22 -1.23 2.71
C ALA A 387 -15.93 -2.48 3.26
N VAL A 388 -17.15 -2.77 2.80
CA VAL A 388 -17.91 -3.98 3.15
C VAL A 388 -17.16 -5.24 2.72
N SER A 389 -16.54 -5.22 1.53
CA SER A 389 -15.76 -6.35 1.03
C SER A 389 -14.56 -6.64 1.93
N PHE A 390 -13.80 -5.62 2.34
CA PHE A 390 -12.69 -5.80 3.27
C PHE A 390 -13.15 -6.20 4.67
N PHE A 391 -14.31 -5.71 5.10
CA PHE A 391 -14.90 -6.13 6.36
C PHE A 391 -15.30 -7.62 6.33
N ALA A 392 -15.89 -8.07 5.22
CA ALA A 392 -16.18 -9.49 5.00
C ALA A 392 -14.90 -10.34 5.01
N LEU A 393 -13.79 -9.85 4.42
CA LEU A 393 -12.50 -10.53 4.47
C LEU A 393 -12.00 -10.70 5.92
N ALA A 394 -12.04 -9.62 6.69
CA ALA A 394 -11.64 -9.64 8.09
C ALA A 394 -12.52 -10.60 8.91
N LEU A 395 -13.84 -10.56 8.69
CA LEU A 395 -14.82 -11.42 9.39
C LEU A 395 -14.61 -12.91 9.07
N ILE A 396 -14.46 -13.27 7.78
CA ILE A 396 -14.21 -14.66 7.35
C ILE A 396 -12.94 -15.18 8.02
N ARG A 397 -11.86 -14.41 8.01
CA ARG A 397 -10.60 -14.79 8.63
C ARG A 397 -10.71 -14.85 10.16
N TYR A 398 -11.46 -13.91 10.76
CA TYR A 398 -11.71 -13.91 12.20
C TYR A 398 -12.49 -15.15 12.65
N ILE A 399 -13.58 -15.51 11.97
CA ILE A 399 -14.34 -16.73 12.28
C ILE A 399 -13.42 -17.96 12.21
N LYS A 400 -12.55 -18.01 11.20
CA LYS A 400 -11.62 -19.14 11.04
C LYS A 400 -10.56 -19.19 12.13
N ILE A 401 -10.00 -18.06 12.58
CA ILE A 401 -9.01 -18.07 13.67
C ILE A 401 -9.66 -18.46 15.02
N VAL A 402 -10.91 -18.06 15.26
CA VAL A 402 -11.68 -18.48 16.43
C VAL A 402 -11.91 -19.99 16.42
N THR A 403 -12.36 -20.54 15.28
CA THR A 403 -12.64 -21.98 15.17
C THR A 403 -11.39 -22.84 15.15
N SER A 404 -10.26 -22.37 14.59
CA SER A 404 -9.04 -23.16 14.46
C SER A 404 -8.14 -23.09 15.69
N PHE A 405 -8.08 -21.95 16.39
CA PHE A 405 -7.14 -21.69 17.49
C PHE A 405 -7.81 -21.25 18.79
N GLY A 406 -9.15 -21.16 18.83
CA GLY A 406 -9.89 -20.77 20.04
C GLY A 406 -9.62 -19.32 20.47
N VAL A 407 -9.29 -18.42 19.53
CA VAL A 407 -8.99 -17.01 19.81
C VAL A 407 -10.21 -16.32 20.41
N LYS A 408 -10.03 -15.60 21.52
CA LYS A 408 -11.08 -14.86 22.21
C LYS A 408 -10.67 -13.39 22.33
N LEU A 409 -11.54 -12.49 21.86
CA LEU A 409 -11.39 -11.04 22.08
C LEU A 409 -12.12 -10.59 23.34
N ASN A 410 -11.65 -9.49 23.93
CA ASN A 410 -12.32 -8.88 25.07
C ASN A 410 -13.55 -8.08 24.61
N HIS A 411 -14.73 -8.71 24.66
CA HIS A 411 -15.99 -8.13 24.19
C HIS A 411 -16.32 -6.77 24.84
N LYS A 412 -16.03 -6.58 26.14
CA LYS A 412 -16.30 -5.31 26.81
C LYS A 412 -15.50 -4.15 26.21
N ARG A 413 -14.19 -4.35 26.00
CA ARG A 413 -13.33 -3.34 25.37
C ARG A 413 -13.75 -3.09 23.92
N MET A 414 -14.07 -4.15 23.20
CA MET A 414 -14.50 -4.05 21.80
C MET A 414 -15.78 -3.21 21.68
N ILE A 415 -16.78 -3.42 22.52
CA ILE A 415 -18.02 -2.63 22.55
C ILE A 415 -17.73 -1.16 22.82
N ILE A 416 -16.92 -0.84 23.83
CA ILE A 416 -16.55 0.56 24.15
C ILE A 416 -15.89 1.22 22.95
N ASN A 417 -14.93 0.55 22.33
CA ASN A 417 -14.20 1.10 21.18
C ASN A 417 -15.12 1.28 19.96
N PHE A 418 -16.05 0.37 19.71
CA PHE A 418 -17.05 0.55 18.66
C PHE A 418 -18.02 1.71 18.94
N ILE A 419 -18.39 1.94 20.20
CA ILE A 419 -19.18 3.12 20.59
C ILE A 419 -18.38 4.41 20.29
N LEU A 420 -17.12 4.47 20.69
CA LEU A 420 -16.26 5.61 20.41
C LEU A 420 -16.10 5.85 18.90
N LEU A 421 -15.90 4.80 18.11
CA LEU A 421 -15.85 4.88 16.66
C LEU A 421 -17.16 5.40 16.07
N SER A 422 -18.31 4.89 16.56
CA SER A 422 -19.63 5.34 16.12
C SER A 422 -19.85 6.82 16.44
N ILE A 423 -19.45 7.27 17.65
CA ILE A 423 -19.49 8.69 18.03
C ILE A 423 -18.61 9.53 17.08
N SER A 424 -17.40 9.07 16.76
CA SER A 424 -16.50 9.78 15.82
C SER A 424 -17.13 9.91 14.44
N ILE A 425 -17.75 8.84 13.92
CA ILE A 425 -18.41 8.86 12.60
C ILE A 425 -19.65 9.77 12.62
N LEU A 426 -20.50 9.67 13.65
CA LEU A 426 -21.67 10.54 13.78
C LEU A 426 -21.27 12.00 13.89
N THR A 427 -20.26 12.31 14.69
CA THR A 427 -19.73 13.68 14.80
C THR A 427 -19.20 14.15 13.45
N PHE A 428 -18.45 13.31 12.74
CA PHE A 428 -17.91 13.68 11.43
C PHE A 428 -19.01 14.13 10.46
N TYR A 429 -20.14 13.41 10.39
CA TYR A 429 -21.22 13.74 9.44
C TYR A 429 -22.21 14.77 9.95
N LEU A 430 -22.45 14.86 11.26
CA LEU A 430 -23.52 15.70 11.81
C LEU A 430 -23.04 17.04 12.35
N SER A 431 -21.78 17.16 12.80
CA SER A 431 -21.30 18.42 13.35
C SER A 431 -21.07 19.45 12.24
N LYS A 432 -21.54 20.68 12.51
CA LYS A 432 -21.38 21.83 11.60
C LYS A 432 -20.26 22.76 12.05
N THR A 433 -19.71 22.58 13.24
CA THR A 433 -18.72 23.49 13.83
C THR A 433 -17.45 22.74 14.22
N LEU A 434 -16.30 23.30 13.86
CA LEU A 434 -14.97 22.74 14.22
C LEU A 434 -14.78 22.64 15.74
N VAL A 435 -15.45 23.51 16.52
CA VAL A 435 -15.37 23.47 17.99
C VAL A 435 -15.93 22.16 18.55
N ILE A 436 -17.09 21.71 18.04
CA ILE A 436 -17.69 20.41 18.44
C ILE A 436 -16.74 19.26 18.11
N ASP A 437 -16.15 19.28 16.90
CA ASP A 437 -15.20 18.26 16.47
C ASP A 437 -13.97 18.21 17.39
N MET A 438 -13.41 19.37 17.77
CA MET A 438 -12.28 19.45 18.70
C MET A 438 -12.63 18.98 20.11
N VAL A 439 -13.80 19.36 20.63
CA VAL A 439 -14.27 18.95 21.97
C VAL A 439 -14.45 17.43 22.01
N ILE A 440 -15.10 16.83 21.01
CA ILE A 440 -15.31 15.39 20.96
C ILE A 440 -13.98 14.65 20.77
N LEU A 441 -13.06 15.16 19.94
CA LEU A 441 -11.73 14.61 19.81
C LEU A 441 -10.99 14.60 21.16
N LEU A 442 -11.05 15.71 21.91
CA LEU A 442 -10.45 15.80 23.24
C LEU A 442 -11.07 14.81 24.21
N LEU A 443 -12.40 14.67 24.23
CA LEU A 443 -13.09 13.69 25.07
C LEU A 443 -12.70 12.24 24.72
N ILE A 444 -12.57 11.92 23.45
CA ILE A 444 -12.09 10.61 23.00
C ILE A 444 -10.65 10.39 23.48
N LEU A 445 -9.76 11.33 23.31
CA LEU A 445 -8.37 11.23 23.76
C LEU A 445 -8.29 11.07 25.29
N LEU A 446 -9.10 11.79 26.06
CA LEU A 446 -9.18 11.64 27.51
C LEU A 446 -9.69 10.26 27.91
N THR A 447 -10.78 9.77 27.29
CA THR A 447 -11.30 8.42 27.57
C THR A 447 -10.28 7.33 27.25
N LEU A 448 -9.53 7.49 26.16
CA LEU A 448 -8.45 6.58 25.79
C LEU A 448 -7.29 6.62 26.78
N PHE A 449 -6.92 7.80 27.25
CA PHE A 449 -5.89 7.96 28.28
C PHE A 449 -6.28 7.25 29.59
N PHE A 450 -7.52 7.38 30.03
CA PHE A 450 -8.01 6.69 31.24
C PHE A 450 -8.11 5.17 31.09
N LEU A 451 -8.55 4.69 29.92
CA LEU A 451 -8.74 3.25 29.68
C LEU A 451 -7.41 2.51 29.42
N PHE A 452 -6.48 3.14 28.70
CA PHE A 452 -5.27 2.48 28.20
C PHE A 452 -3.97 3.08 28.73
N GLY A 453 -4.01 4.25 29.40
CA GLY A 453 -2.81 4.96 29.88
C GLY A 453 -1.95 4.08 30.83
N LYS A 454 -2.56 3.30 31.70
CA LYS A 454 -1.82 2.37 32.57
C LYS A 454 -1.11 1.25 31.79
N ILE A 455 -1.70 0.79 30.68
CA ILE A 455 -1.10 -0.25 29.83
C ILE A 455 0.07 0.35 29.03
N ILE A 456 -0.14 1.53 28.45
CA ILE A 456 0.88 2.26 27.67
C ILE A 456 2.05 2.61 28.58
N PHE A 457 1.79 3.10 29.80
CA PHE A 457 2.84 3.44 30.77
C PHE A 457 3.65 2.21 31.23
N LYS A 458 2.98 1.07 31.44
CA LYS A 458 3.66 -0.20 31.73
C LYS A 458 4.56 -0.67 30.58
N MET A 459 4.07 -0.56 29.34
CA MET A 459 4.87 -0.90 28.14
C MET A 459 6.06 0.04 27.97
N PHE A 460 5.85 1.35 28.17
CA PHE A 460 6.92 2.35 28.09
C PHE A 460 8.03 2.06 29.11
N ASN A 461 7.66 1.84 30.37
CA ASN A 461 8.64 1.51 31.43
C ASN A 461 9.38 0.18 31.16
N SER A 462 8.73 -0.79 30.51
CA SER A 462 9.39 -2.06 30.16
C SER A 462 10.42 -1.92 29.01
N ILE A 463 10.30 -0.87 28.21
CA ILE A 463 11.23 -0.59 27.08
C ILE A 463 12.42 0.24 27.56
N PHE A 464 12.21 1.17 28.48
CA PHE A 464 13.26 2.09 28.96
C PHE A 464 14.00 1.59 30.21
N ASN A 465 13.48 0.57 30.91
CA ASN A 465 14.18 -0.05 32.06
C ASN A 465 14.95 -1.34 31.70
N LYS A 466 15.22 -1.56 30.40
CA LYS A 466 16.19 -2.53 29.87
C LYS A 466 17.32 -1.78 29.17
#